data_876cb26e5d067340fc9357b60c87df49
#
_entry.id   876cb26e5d067340fc9357b60c87df49
#
_cell.length_a   1.000
_cell.length_b   1.000
_cell.length_c   1.000
_cell.angle_alpha   90.00
_cell.angle_beta   90.00
_cell.angle_gamma   90.00
#
_symmetry.space_group_name_H-M   'P 1'
#
loop_
_entity.id
_entity.type
_entity.pdbx_description
1 polymer ?
#
loop_
_entity_poly.entity_id
_entity_poly.type
_entity_poly.pdbx_seq_one_letter_code
_entity_poly.pdbx_strand_id
1 'polypeptide(L)'
;GKGSLIIGAMNEAAEAEYEMSEIARCLSKEYLKGFTREIGNYMLQISDENLALLVKTIFNENYAALSQLPAGLKMHHNFNGGLLIHTCEVCELAVDYLNLSERMKAVKEYGPVIDSRTKDLVIAGALLHDIGKVYEYRGFPSARITKKGELLGHLDIGADIIRSTAKKTGMTDEDMIDELCHIVLSSHGDESCIAPKTFEALIVSFADNFSAQCDNYGVLLSEDKRICPDDPGDFFYSKIKQRKFLRKE
;
A
#
# COMPACT_ATOMS: atom_id res chain seq x y z
N GLY A 1 6.70 -37.41 -4.63
CA GLY A 1 5.55 -37.73 -3.81
C GLY A 1 5.12 -36.48 -3.06
N LYS A 2 3.86 -36.07 -3.16
CA LYS A 2 3.31 -34.99 -2.35
C LYS A 2 3.25 -35.47 -0.91
N GLY A 3 4.15 -34.98 -0.04
CA GLY A 3 4.06 -35.19 1.37
C GLY A 3 2.83 -34.47 1.93
N SER A 4 1.83 -35.22 2.36
CA SER A 4 0.73 -34.67 3.15
C SER A 4 1.18 -34.59 4.61
N LEU A 5 1.10 -33.39 5.20
CA LEU A 5 1.29 -33.21 6.63
C LEU A 5 0.05 -33.79 7.33
N ILE A 6 0.20 -34.88 8.08
CA ILE A 6 -0.86 -35.42 8.93
C ILE A 6 -0.76 -34.75 10.29
N ILE A 7 -1.69 -33.84 10.59
CA ILE A 7 -1.81 -33.22 11.91
C ILE A 7 -2.62 -34.15 12.79
N GLY A 8 -1.94 -34.82 13.74
CA GLY A 8 -2.58 -35.82 14.63
C GLY A 8 -3.40 -35.22 15.77
N ALA A 9 -3.06 -34.05 16.26
CA ALA A 9 -3.82 -33.31 17.27
C ALA A 9 -3.43 -31.83 17.19
N MET A 10 -4.41 -30.95 17.33
CA MET A 10 -4.22 -29.51 17.49
C MET A 10 -4.79 -29.14 18.85
N ASN A 11 -3.94 -28.63 19.73
CA ASN A 11 -4.37 -28.01 20.97
C ASN A 11 -4.23 -26.50 20.84
N GLU A 12 -5.12 -25.73 21.44
CA GLU A 12 -4.90 -24.29 21.59
C GLU A 12 -3.68 -24.10 22.50
N ALA A 13 -2.64 -23.47 21.97
CA ALA A 13 -1.49 -23.04 22.75
C ALA A 13 -1.85 -21.80 23.57
N ALA A 14 -1.41 -21.71 24.80
CA ALA A 14 -1.56 -20.51 25.61
C ALA A 14 -0.70 -19.38 25.03
N GLU A 15 -1.16 -18.11 25.09
CA GLU A 15 -0.43 -16.93 24.56
C GLU A 15 1.04 -16.83 25.04
N ALA A 16 1.37 -17.48 26.18
CA ALA A 16 2.73 -17.51 26.73
C ALA A 16 3.62 -18.64 26.16
N GLU A 17 3.08 -19.50 25.29
CA GLU A 17 3.83 -20.67 24.78
C GLU A 17 4.59 -20.38 23.48
N TYR A 18 4.37 -19.20 22.85
CA TYR A 18 5.06 -18.82 21.61
C TYR A 18 5.16 -17.29 21.45
N GLU A 19 6.22 -16.85 20.79
CA GLU A 19 6.34 -15.48 20.35
C GLU A 19 5.66 -15.33 18.96
N MET A 20 4.89 -14.27 18.76
CA MET A 20 4.18 -14.03 17.51
C MET A 20 5.11 -13.95 16.29
N SER A 21 6.36 -13.52 16.50
CA SER A 21 7.42 -13.52 15.48
C SER A 21 7.82 -14.91 14.99
N GLU A 22 7.56 -15.96 15.77
CA GLU A 22 7.81 -17.36 15.41
C GLU A 22 6.73 -17.93 14.49
N ILE A 23 5.52 -17.37 14.55
CA ILE A 23 4.35 -17.85 13.78
C ILE A 23 4.17 -17.08 12.50
N ALA A 24 4.47 -15.77 12.52
CA ALA A 24 4.28 -14.90 11.38
C ALA A 24 5.47 -13.95 11.23
N ARG A 25 5.80 -13.62 9.97
CA ARG A 25 6.79 -12.57 9.70
C ARG A 25 6.24 -11.24 10.23
N CYS A 26 6.73 -10.84 11.40
CA CYS A 26 6.38 -9.59 12.05
C CYS A 26 7.59 -8.68 12.08
N LEU A 27 7.36 -7.41 11.81
CA LEU A 27 8.39 -6.38 12.00
C LEU A 27 8.40 -5.91 13.44
N SER A 28 9.58 -5.57 13.95
CA SER A 28 9.67 -4.99 15.28
C SER A 28 8.96 -3.65 15.36
N LYS A 29 8.39 -3.34 16.52
CA LYS A 29 7.75 -2.03 16.78
C LYS A 29 8.71 -0.86 16.53
N GLU A 30 10.01 -1.06 16.81
CA GLU A 30 11.03 -0.03 16.60
C GLU A 30 11.25 0.24 15.11
N TYR A 31 11.25 -0.81 14.30
CA TYR A 31 11.36 -0.68 12.84
C TYR A 31 10.16 0.07 12.27
N LEU A 32 8.94 -0.26 12.68
CA LEU A 32 7.71 0.42 12.23
C LEU A 32 7.64 1.89 12.66
N LYS A 33 8.26 2.28 13.78
CA LYS A 33 8.33 3.69 14.20
C LYS A 33 9.07 4.57 13.19
N GLY A 34 10.08 4.04 12.49
CA GLY A 34 10.77 4.75 11.42
C GLY A 34 9.78 5.19 10.34
N PHE A 35 9.04 4.25 9.77
CA PHE A 35 8.03 4.50 8.74
C PHE A 35 6.88 5.41 9.23
N THR A 36 6.44 5.23 10.48
CA THR A 36 5.43 6.12 11.08
C THR A 36 5.92 7.58 11.11
N ARG A 37 7.20 7.80 11.43
CA ARG A 37 7.78 9.13 11.43
C ARG A 37 7.87 9.72 10.03
N GLU A 38 8.29 8.92 9.03
CA GLU A 38 8.35 9.36 7.63
C GLU A 38 6.95 9.73 7.09
N ILE A 39 5.94 8.92 7.38
CA ILE A 39 4.54 9.25 7.05
C ILE A 39 4.12 10.57 7.72
N GLY A 40 4.50 10.78 8.99
CA GLY A 40 4.27 12.05 9.67
C GLY A 40 4.95 13.24 8.98
N ASN A 41 6.17 13.06 8.47
CA ASN A 41 6.91 14.08 7.72
C ASN A 41 6.20 14.41 6.39
N TYR A 42 5.62 13.43 5.70
CA TYR A 42 4.82 13.68 4.49
C TYR A 42 3.52 14.42 4.81
N MET A 43 2.82 14.05 5.87
CA MET A 43 1.62 14.78 6.31
C MET A 43 1.89 16.26 6.61
N LEU A 44 3.07 16.58 7.16
CA LEU A 44 3.48 17.97 7.44
C LEU A 44 3.79 18.79 6.18
N GLN A 45 3.92 18.15 5.02
CA GLN A 45 4.14 18.84 3.74
C GLN A 45 2.82 19.24 3.06
N ILE A 46 1.68 18.74 3.53
CA ILE A 46 0.36 19.15 3.03
C ILE A 46 0.09 20.58 3.51
N SER A 47 -0.03 21.50 2.56
CA SER A 47 -0.18 22.93 2.84
C SER A 47 -1.64 23.34 3.10
N ASP A 48 -2.63 22.63 2.55
CA ASP A 48 -4.04 22.87 2.86
C ASP A 48 -4.39 22.29 4.24
N GLU A 49 -4.78 23.18 5.15
CA GLU A 49 -5.05 22.81 6.56
C GLU A 49 -6.23 21.83 6.72
N ASN A 50 -7.26 21.93 5.89
CA ASN A 50 -8.44 21.05 5.95
C ASN A 50 -8.07 19.65 5.44
N LEU A 51 -7.31 19.56 4.34
CA LEU A 51 -6.81 18.30 3.81
C LEU A 51 -5.83 17.64 4.79
N ALA A 52 -4.91 18.41 5.38
CA ALA A 52 -3.98 17.92 6.39
C ALA A 52 -4.72 17.36 7.62
N LEU A 53 -5.78 18.06 8.07
CA LEU A 53 -6.63 17.61 9.17
C LEU A 53 -7.36 16.31 8.82
N LEU A 54 -7.91 16.20 7.61
CA LEU A 54 -8.61 15.01 7.11
C LEU A 54 -7.64 13.80 7.10
N VAL A 55 -6.48 13.93 6.46
CA VAL A 55 -5.48 12.85 6.38
C VAL A 55 -5.02 12.42 7.78
N LYS A 56 -4.66 13.36 8.63
CA LYS A 56 -4.25 13.09 10.01
C LYS A 56 -5.36 12.39 10.82
N THR A 57 -6.61 12.78 10.64
CA THR A 57 -7.74 12.16 11.32
C THR A 57 -7.90 10.71 10.89
N ILE A 58 -7.88 10.44 9.59
CA ILE A 58 -7.98 9.08 9.04
C ILE A 58 -6.84 8.19 9.58
N PHE A 59 -5.61 8.66 9.53
CA PHE A 59 -4.45 7.89 10.02
C PHE A 59 -4.54 7.60 11.52
N ASN A 60 -4.86 8.60 12.35
CA ASN A 60 -4.95 8.41 13.80
C ASN A 60 -6.02 7.38 14.17
N GLU A 61 -7.17 7.39 13.50
CA GLU A 61 -8.27 6.47 13.76
C GLU A 61 -7.98 5.03 13.30
N ASN A 62 -7.09 4.86 12.32
CA ASN A 62 -6.80 3.57 11.70
C ASN A 62 -5.38 3.06 11.94
N TYR A 63 -4.55 3.78 12.69
CA TYR A 63 -3.12 3.47 12.87
C TYR A 63 -2.86 2.04 13.37
N ALA A 64 -3.68 1.57 14.32
CA ALA A 64 -3.52 0.22 14.86
C ALA A 64 -3.67 -0.86 13.78
N ALA A 65 -4.61 -0.70 12.87
CA ALA A 65 -4.80 -1.62 11.74
C ALA A 65 -3.69 -1.45 10.68
N LEU A 66 -3.37 -0.21 10.29
CA LEU A 66 -2.29 0.09 9.33
C LEU A 66 -0.96 -0.53 9.73
N SER A 67 -0.62 -0.48 11.03
CA SER A 67 0.65 -1.00 11.55
C SER A 67 0.69 -2.53 11.71
N GLN A 68 -0.43 -3.22 11.55
CA GLN A 68 -0.53 -4.68 11.75
C GLN A 68 -0.89 -5.44 10.47
N LEU A 69 -1.61 -4.82 9.53
CA LEU A 69 -2.10 -5.51 8.35
C LEU A 69 -1.04 -5.62 7.25
N PRO A 70 -1.10 -6.67 6.42
CA PRO A 70 -0.33 -6.75 5.17
C PRO A 70 -0.92 -5.82 4.11
N ALA A 71 -0.10 -5.41 3.12
CA ALA A 71 -0.61 -4.71 1.94
C ALA A 71 -1.34 -5.67 0.98
N GLY A 72 -0.84 -6.90 0.83
CA GLY A 72 -1.47 -7.94 0.03
C GLY A 72 -1.53 -9.28 0.77
N LEU A 73 -2.49 -10.13 0.43
CA LEU A 73 -2.65 -11.44 1.09
C LEU A 73 -1.77 -12.55 0.49
N LYS A 74 -1.24 -12.37 -0.73
CA LYS A 74 -0.50 -13.41 -1.45
C LYS A 74 0.84 -12.95 -2.01
N MET A 75 0.98 -11.68 -2.30
CA MET A 75 2.12 -11.14 -3.04
C MET A 75 2.80 -10.01 -2.24
N HIS A 76 2.93 -8.82 -2.81
CA HIS A 76 3.67 -7.71 -2.25
C HIS A 76 3.32 -7.40 -0.79
N HIS A 77 4.34 -7.14 -0.02
CA HIS A 77 4.24 -6.73 1.40
C HIS A 77 3.31 -7.63 2.23
N ASN A 78 3.31 -8.96 1.91
CA ASN A 78 2.51 -9.96 2.62
C ASN A 78 3.15 -10.33 3.96
N PHE A 79 3.20 -9.36 4.86
CA PHE A 79 3.67 -9.52 6.22
C PHE A 79 3.03 -8.47 7.14
N ASN A 80 3.05 -8.71 8.43
CA ASN A 80 2.44 -7.79 9.39
C ASN A 80 3.18 -6.45 9.43
N GLY A 81 2.42 -5.35 9.26
CA GLY A 81 2.96 -4.00 9.07
C GLY A 81 3.30 -3.67 7.60
N GLY A 82 3.10 -4.62 6.68
CA GLY A 82 3.38 -4.42 5.25
C GLY A 82 2.56 -3.28 4.65
N LEU A 83 1.32 -3.08 5.09
CA LEU A 83 0.47 -1.99 4.62
C LEU A 83 1.07 -0.61 4.96
N LEU A 84 1.59 -0.43 6.16
CA LEU A 84 2.24 0.82 6.57
C LEU A 84 3.50 1.12 5.76
N ILE A 85 4.31 0.09 5.50
CA ILE A 85 5.55 0.22 4.71
C ILE A 85 5.23 0.54 3.27
N HIS A 86 4.33 -0.21 2.64
CA HIS A 86 3.88 0.03 1.28
C HIS A 86 3.34 1.45 1.10
N THR A 87 2.50 1.92 2.03
CA THR A 87 2.00 3.29 2.02
C THR A 87 3.14 4.32 2.06
N CYS A 88 4.18 4.09 2.87
CA CYS A 88 5.34 4.97 2.94
C CYS A 88 6.14 4.96 1.62
N GLU A 89 6.41 3.78 1.05
CA GLU A 89 7.12 3.65 -0.23
C GLU A 89 6.38 4.32 -1.39
N VAL A 90 5.06 4.14 -1.47
CA VAL A 90 4.24 4.78 -2.50
C VAL A 90 4.28 6.30 -2.37
N CYS A 91 4.24 6.82 -1.14
CA CYS A 91 4.33 8.25 -0.90
C CYS A 91 5.70 8.81 -1.29
N GLU A 92 6.79 8.12 -0.94
CA GLU A 92 8.16 8.51 -1.30
C GLU A 92 8.33 8.55 -2.83
N LEU A 93 7.94 7.49 -3.53
CA LEU A 93 8.02 7.41 -4.98
C LEU A 93 7.20 8.51 -5.68
N ALA A 94 6.00 8.79 -5.17
CA ALA A 94 5.14 9.83 -5.73
C ALA A 94 5.75 11.23 -5.55
N VAL A 95 6.29 11.53 -4.37
CA VAL A 95 6.97 12.82 -4.08
C VAL A 95 8.25 12.96 -4.89
N ASP A 96 9.05 11.91 -5.03
CA ASP A 96 10.27 11.93 -5.85
C ASP A 96 9.95 12.20 -7.31
N TYR A 97 8.88 11.63 -7.85
CA TYR A 97 8.45 11.92 -9.21
C TYR A 97 7.95 13.37 -9.36
N LEU A 98 7.24 13.93 -8.38
CA LEU A 98 6.86 15.34 -8.38
C LEU A 98 8.10 16.24 -8.45
N ASN A 99 9.11 15.98 -7.61
CA ASN A 99 10.36 16.74 -7.57
C ASN A 99 11.13 16.62 -8.91
N LEU A 100 11.13 15.43 -9.53
CA LEU A 100 11.69 15.22 -10.85
C LEU A 100 10.93 16.03 -11.91
N SER A 101 9.62 15.98 -11.89
CA SER A 101 8.74 16.66 -12.84
C SER A 101 8.90 18.18 -12.79
N GLU A 102 9.02 18.76 -11.58
CA GLU A 102 9.32 20.19 -11.42
C GLU A 102 10.67 20.59 -12.04
N ARG A 103 11.72 19.80 -11.81
CA ARG A 103 13.03 20.06 -12.42
C ARG A 103 12.99 19.96 -13.95
N MET A 104 12.25 19.00 -14.49
CA MET A 104 12.12 18.81 -15.92
C MET A 104 11.27 19.89 -16.61
N LYS A 105 10.42 20.60 -15.86
CA LYS A 105 9.61 21.72 -16.38
C LYS A 105 10.47 22.84 -17.00
N ALA A 106 11.68 23.05 -16.49
CA ALA A 106 12.62 24.04 -17.04
C ALA A 106 13.13 23.67 -18.44
N VAL A 107 13.00 22.40 -18.85
CA VAL A 107 13.49 21.87 -20.15
C VAL A 107 12.35 21.56 -21.11
N LYS A 108 11.16 21.28 -20.57
CA LYS A 108 9.97 20.96 -21.38
C LYS A 108 9.07 22.17 -21.52
N GLU A 109 8.69 22.52 -22.74
CA GLU A 109 7.74 23.60 -23.03
C GLU A 109 6.28 23.20 -22.69
N TYR A 110 6.04 21.92 -22.39
CA TYR A 110 4.74 21.35 -22.05
C TYR A 110 4.83 20.50 -20.78
N GLY A 111 3.72 20.34 -20.10
CA GLY A 111 3.61 19.50 -18.90
C GLY A 111 2.53 20.03 -17.97
N PRO A 112 2.17 19.26 -16.94
CA PRO A 112 1.19 19.70 -15.96
C PRO A 112 1.70 20.88 -15.16
N VAL A 113 0.78 21.71 -14.68
CA VAL A 113 1.09 22.72 -13.69
C VAL A 113 1.21 22.00 -12.35
N ILE A 114 2.36 22.13 -11.68
CA ILE A 114 2.58 21.58 -10.34
C ILE A 114 2.53 22.76 -9.37
N ASP A 115 1.37 22.95 -8.78
CA ASP A 115 1.13 23.94 -7.73
C ASP A 115 1.03 23.27 -6.34
N SER A 116 0.68 24.02 -5.32
CA SER A 116 0.50 23.49 -3.97
C SER A 116 -0.63 22.46 -3.90
N ARG A 117 -1.75 22.71 -4.60
CA ARG A 117 -2.89 21.77 -4.64
C ARG A 117 -2.49 20.42 -5.25
N THR A 118 -1.78 20.43 -6.37
CA THR A 118 -1.24 19.21 -7.00
C THR A 118 -0.36 18.42 -6.02
N LYS A 119 0.56 19.10 -5.31
CA LYS A 119 1.43 18.44 -4.32
C LYS A 119 0.65 17.85 -3.17
N ASP A 120 -0.28 18.62 -2.63
CA ASP A 120 -1.12 18.22 -1.51
C ASP A 120 -1.96 16.98 -1.86
N LEU A 121 -2.58 16.97 -3.04
CA LEU A 121 -3.39 15.84 -3.51
C LEU A 121 -2.55 14.59 -3.79
N VAL A 122 -1.35 14.72 -4.36
CA VAL A 122 -0.46 13.57 -4.57
C VAL A 122 -0.04 12.95 -3.23
N ILE A 123 0.38 13.78 -2.27
CA ILE A 123 0.77 13.30 -0.94
C ILE A 123 -0.42 12.64 -0.24
N ALA A 124 -1.56 13.33 -0.18
CA ALA A 124 -2.76 12.81 0.47
C ALA A 124 -3.26 11.52 -0.21
N GLY A 125 -3.28 11.50 -1.54
CA GLY A 125 -3.66 10.35 -2.33
C GLY A 125 -2.75 9.15 -2.12
N ALA A 126 -1.44 9.35 -2.14
CA ALA A 126 -0.45 8.31 -1.88
C ALA A 126 -0.57 7.75 -0.46
N LEU A 127 -0.80 8.62 0.54
CA LEU A 127 -1.02 8.19 1.92
C LEU A 127 -2.32 7.41 2.12
N LEU A 128 -3.35 7.67 1.32
CA LEU A 128 -4.69 7.12 1.51
C LEU A 128 -5.11 6.09 0.45
N HIS A 129 -4.29 5.81 -0.60
CA HIS A 129 -4.70 4.94 -1.71
C HIS A 129 -5.20 3.57 -1.27
N ASP A 130 -4.62 3.01 -0.25
CA ASP A 130 -4.91 1.68 0.29
C ASP A 130 -5.63 1.70 1.66
N ILE A 131 -6.10 2.87 2.11
CA ILE A 131 -6.70 3.00 3.46
C ILE A 131 -7.89 2.08 3.69
N GLY A 132 -8.64 1.75 2.65
CA GLY A 132 -9.78 0.85 2.75
C GLY A 132 -9.42 -0.58 3.18
N LYS A 133 -8.16 -1.01 3.03
CA LYS A 133 -7.68 -2.33 3.48
C LYS A 133 -7.82 -2.53 4.99
N VAL A 134 -7.88 -1.45 5.79
CA VAL A 134 -8.12 -1.53 7.23
C VAL A 134 -9.49 -2.12 7.60
N TYR A 135 -10.45 -2.07 6.67
CA TYR A 135 -11.78 -2.69 6.83
C TYR A 135 -12.01 -3.84 5.84
N GLU A 136 -11.24 -3.91 4.75
CA GLU A 136 -11.25 -5.05 3.84
C GLU A 136 -10.66 -6.29 4.53
N TYR A 137 -9.61 -6.13 5.32
CA TYR A 137 -8.94 -7.22 5.99
C TYR A 137 -9.27 -7.27 7.48
N ARG A 138 -9.15 -8.46 8.06
CA ARG A 138 -9.21 -8.68 9.51
C ARG A 138 -8.32 -9.84 9.92
N GLY A 139 -7.90 -9.81 11.17
CA GLY A 139 -7.16 -10.91 11.80
C GLY A 139 -5.65 -10.68 11.78
N PHE A 140 -5.04 -11.22 12.79
CA PHE A 140 -3.60 -11.25 13.04
C PHE A 140 -3.29 -12.58 13.74
N PRO A 141 -2.27 -13.31 13.37
CA PRO A 141 -1.23 -13.03 12.35
C PRO A 141 -1.63 -13.33 10.90
N SER A 142 -2.76 -13.96 10.69
CA SER A 142 -3.23 -14.36 9.36
C SER A 142 -4.43 -13.52 8.94
N ALA A 143 -4.19 -12.53 8.09
CA ALA A 143 -5.24 -11.66 7.58
C ALA A 143 -6.17 -12.41 6.61
N ARG A 144 -7.46 -12.10 6.70
CA ARG A 144 -8.53 -12.65 5.83
C ARG A 144 -9.42 -11.51 5.35
N ILE A 145 -10.02 -11.67 4.18
CA ILE A 145 -10.98 -10.70 3.66
C ILE A 145 -12.26 -10.76 4.50
N THR A 146 -12.79 -9.60 4.86
CA THR A 146 -14.07 -9.43 5.55
C THR A 146 -15.23 -9.56 4.56
N LYS A 147 -16.47 -9.75 5.07
CA LYS A 147 -17.66 -9.68 4.23
C LYS A 147 -17.78 -8.34 3.50
N LYS A 148 -17.44 -7.22 4.18
CA LYS A 148 -17.44 -5.89 3.56
C LYS A 148 -16.41 -5.80 2.44
N GLY A 149 -15.21 -6.35 2.67
CA GLY A 149 -14.15 -6.41 1.66
C GLY A 149 -14.54 -7.18 0.41
N GLU A 150 -15.14 -8.38 0.57
CA GLU A 150 -15.60 -9.19 -0.56
C GLU A 150 -16.70 -8.51 -1.39
N LEU A 151 -17.54 -7.69 -0.77
CA LEU A 151 -18.67 -7.06 -1.45
C LEU A 151 -18.31 -5.74 -2.13
N LEU A 152 -17.41 -4.95 -1.53
CA LEU A 152 -17.14 -3.56 -1.94
C LEU A 152 -15.70 -3.37 -2.43
N GLY A 153 -14.74 -4.15 -1.90
CA GLY A 153 -13.33 -3.92 -2.14
C GLY A 153 -12.78 -2.68 -1.42
N HIS A 154 -11.45 -2.63 -1.23
CA HIS A 154 -10.81 -1.56 -0.47
C HIS A 154 -10.89 -0.18 -1.14
N LEU A 155 -10.95 -0.10 -2.47
CA LEU A 155 -11.01 1.19 -3.17
C LEU A 155 -12.30 1.95 -2.83
N ASP A 156 -13.46 1.28 -2.90
CA ASP A 156 -14.75 1.87 -2.53
C ASP A 156 -14.82 2.18 -1.04
N ILE A 157 -14.35 1.25 -0.20
CA ILE A 157 -14.26 1.47 1.24
C ILE A 157 -13.36 2.67 1.57
N GLY A 158 -12.24 2.86 0.86
CA GLY A 158 -11.33 3.98 1.02
C GLY A 158 -11.99 5.31 0.68
N ALA A 159 -12.69 5.38 -0.45
CA ALA A 159 -13.43 6.56 -0.84
C ALA A 159 -14.56 6.92 0.17
N ASP A 160 -15.22 5.91 0.74
CA ASP A 160 -16.24 6.11 1.79
C ASP A 160 -15.63 6.65 3.09
N ILE A 161 -14.44 6.17 3.50
CA ILE A 161 -13.69 6.69 4.64
C ILE A 161 -13.37 8.18 4.42
N ILE A 162 -12.88 8.57 3.24
CA ILE A 162 -12.56 9.95 2.90
C ILE A 162 -13.80 10.84 3.03
N ARG A 163 -14.90 10.48 2.35
CA ARG A 163 -16.14 11.27 2.38
C ARG A 163 -16.74 11.40 3.79
N SER A 164 -16.73 10.32 4.55
CA SER A 164 -17.26 10.33 5.92
C SER A 164 -16.40 11.17 6.87
N THR A 165 -15.06 11.10 6.71
CA THR A 165 -14.13 11.91 7.50
C THR A 165 -14.20 13.38 7.11
N ALA A 166 -14.34 13.71 5.81
CA ALA A 166 -14.52 15.08 5.36
C ALA A 166 -15.75 15.75 6.04
N LYS A 167 -16.87 15.04 6.09
CA LYS A 167 -18.06 15.50 6.84
C LYS A 167 -17.77 15.70 8.33
N LYS A 168 -17.01 14.79 8.95
CA LYS A 168 -16.66 14.83 10.36
C LYS A 168 -15.73 16.00 10.69
N THR A 169 -14.77 16.30 9.81
CA THR A 169 -13.81 17.40 9.99
C THR A 169 -14.35 18.75 9.53
N GLY A 170 -15.51 18.78 8.88
CA GLY A 170 -16.11 20.00 8.36
C GLY A 170 -15.45 20.51 7.08
N MET A 171 -14.76 19.65 6.33
CA MET A 171 -14.19 20.00 5.03
C MET A 171 -15.31 20.21 4.00
N THR A 172 -15.29 21.37 3.33
CA THR A 172 -16.34 21.81 2.40
C THR A 172 -15.87 21.95 0.94
N ASP A 173 -14.59 21.74 0.65
CA ASP A 173 -14.07 21.72 -0.73
C ASP A 173 -14.47 20.39 -1.38
N GLU A 174 -15.65 20.35 -2.00
CA GLU A 174 -16.21 19.17 -2.69
C GLU A 174 -15.31 18.71 -3.84
N ASP A 175 -14.72 19.67 -4.60
CA ASP A 175 -13.83 19.33 -5.71
C ASP A 175 -12.57 18.60 -5.23
N MET A 176 -11.98 19.06 -4.11
CA MET A 176 -10.81 18.40 -3.52
C MET A 176 -11.15 17.02 -2.97
N ILE A 177 -12.33 16.87 -2.36
CA ILE A 177 -12.81 15.57 -1.87
C ILE A 177 -13.00 14.60 -3.05
N ASP A 178 -13.61 15.05 -4.14
CA ASP A 178 -13.86 14.21 -5.32
C ASP A 178 -12.56 13.83 -6.03
N GLU A 179 -11.61 14.77 -6.18
CA GLU A 179 -10.28 14.49 -6.72
C GLU A 179 -9.50 13.48 -5.88
N LEU A 180 -9.52 13.63 -4.54
CA LEU A 180 -8.90 12.67 -3.63
C LEU A 180 -9.55 11.29 -3.70
N CYS A 181 -10.88 11.22 -3.74
CA CYS A 181 -11.61 9.98 -3.95
C CYS A 181 -11.27 9.35 -5.30
N HIS A 182 -11.15 10.17 -6.37
CA HIS A 182 -10.75 9.69 -7.68
C HIS A 182 -9.35 9.06 -7.67
N ILE A 183 -8.38 9.68 -6.99
CA ILE A 183 -7.03 9.11 -6.83
C ILE A 183 -7.11 7.71 -6.19
N VAL A 184 -7.85 7.56 -5.11
CA VAL A 184 -8.02 6.27 -4.42
C VAL A 184 -8.73 5.24 -5.30
N LEU A 185 -9.85 5.61 -5.93
CA LEU A 185 -10.64 4.70 -6.78
C LEU A 185 -9.89 4.24 -8.04
N SER A 186 -8.87 4.97 -8.48
CA SER A 186 -8.09 4.68 -9.67
C SER A 186 -6.64 4.25 -9.39
N SER A 187 -6.30 3.99 -8.12
CA SER A 187 -4.90 3.71 -7.70
C SER A 187 -4.29 2.48 -8.36
N HIS A 188 -5.08 1.46 -8.72
CA HIS A 188 -4.60 0.29 -9.45
C HIS A 188 -4.49 0.51 -10.97
N GLY A 189 -4.55 1.76 -11.44
CA GLY A 189 -4.42 2.11 -12.87
C GLY A 189 -5.51 1.48 -13.72
N ASP A 190 -5.12 0.90 -14.86
CA ASP A 190 -6.06 0.30 -15.82
C ASP A 190 -6.78 -0.96 -15.27
N GLU A 191 -6.31 -1.55 -14.17
CA GLU A 191 -6.98 -2.66 -13.48
C GLU A 191 -8.11 -2.20 -12.55
N SER A 192 -8.22 -0.89 -12.28
CA SER A 192 -9.32 -0.29 -11.54
C SER A 192 -10.58 -0.19 -12.38
N CYS A 193 -11.76 -0.18 -11.73
CA CYS A 193 -13.03 0.12 -12.41
C CYS A 193 -13.06 1.54 -13.00
N ILE A 194 -12.26 2.45 -12.44
CA ILE A 194 -12.11 3.84 -12.89
C ILE A 194 -10.63 4.04 -13.21
N ALA A 195 -10.31 4.33 -14.48
CA ALA A 195 -8.94 4.66 -14.88
C ALA A 195 -8.51 6.03 -14.36
N PRO A 196 -7.22 6.25 -14.07
CA PRO A 196 -6.68 7.56 -13.68
C PRO A 196 -6.93 8.62 -14.73
N LYS A 197 -7.53 9.74 -14.35
CA LYS A 197 -7.90 10.86 -15.26
C LYS A 197 -7.20 12.16 -14.91
N THR A 198 -6.51 12.21 -13.77
CA THR A 198 -5.76 13.40 -13.35
C THR A 198 -4.27 13.06 -13.27
N PHE A 199 -3.43 14.08 -13.28
CA PHE A 199 -1.98 13.90 -13.18
C PHE A 199 -1.61 13.30 -11.82
N GLU A 200 -2.27 13.71 -10.76
CA GLU A 200 -2.12 13.22 -9.40
C GLU A 200 -2.46 11.72 -9.32
N ALA A 201 -3.58 11.32 -9.90
CA ALA A 201 -4.02 9.93 -9.96
C ALA A 201 -3.03 9.05 -10.75
N LEU A 202 -2.50 9.56 -11.88
CA LEU A 202 -1.46 8.87 -12.64
C LEU A 202 -0.21 8.63 -11.80
N ILE A 203 0.29 9.66 -11.10
CA ILE A 203 1.49 9.53 -10.26
C ILE A 203 1.27 8.45 -9.19
N VAL A 204 0.16 8.52 -8.46
CA VAL A 204 -0.11 7.59 -7.36
C VAL A 204 -0.26 6.16 -7.88
N SER A 205 -0.99 5.94 -8.99
CA SER A 205 -1.18 4.60 -9.55
C SER A 205 0.12 3.98 -10.07
N PHE A 206 1.01 4.77 -10.67
CA PHE A 206 2.32 4.28 -11.08
C PHE A 206 3.25 4.01 -9.90
N ALA A 207 3.22 4.84 -8.86
CA ALA A 207 3.99 4.64 -7.64
C ALA A 207 3.55 3.36 -6.91
N ASP A 208 2.24 3.13 -6.76
CA ASP A 208 1.66 1.90 -6.20
C ASP A 208 2.11 0.66 -6.99
N ASN A 209 1.88 0.67 -8.31
CA ASN A 209 2.27 -0.45 -9.15
C ASN A 209 3.78 -0.72 -9.09
N PHE A 210 4.62 0.33 -9.08
CA PHE A 210 6.07 0.16 -9.03
C PHE A 210 6.51 -0.47 -7.71
N SER A 211 6.06 0.04 -6.56
CA SER A 211 6.34 -0.55 -5.25
C SER A 211 5.89 -2.02 -5.19
N ALA A 212 4.65 -2.31 -5.60
CA ALA A 212 4.11 -3.66 -5.62
C ALA A 212 4.91 -4.61 -6.53
N GLN A 213 5.36 -4.17 -7.72
CA GLN A 213 6.14 -5.02 -8.64
C GLN A 213 7.55 -5.28 -8.12
N CYS A 214 8.19 -4.31 -7.46
CA CYS A 214 9.52 -4.49 -6.89
C CYS A 214 9.50 -5.51 -5.76
N ASP A 215 8.56 -5.42 -4.83
CA ASP A 215 8.44 -6.40 -3.74
C ASP A 215 8.04 -7.79 -4.26
N ASN A 216 7.11 -7.85 -5.22
CA ASN A 216 6.74 -9.10 -5.88
C ASN A 216 7.94 -9.81 -6.53
N TYR A 217 8.88 -9.08 -7.13
CA TYR A 217 10.09 -9.66 -7.68
C TYR A 217 10.94 -10.31 -6.57
N GLY A 218 11.09 -9.66 -5.42
CA GLY A 218 11.79 -10.21 -4.26
C GLY A 218 11.14 -11.49 -3.73
N VAL A 219 9.80 -11.49 -3.60
CA VAL A 219 9.01 -12.66 -3.18
C VAL A 219 9.22 -13.83 -4.16
N LEU A 220 9.07 -13.59 -5.46
CA LEU A 220 9.25 -14.64 -6.48
C LEU A 220 10.65 -15.23 -6.50
N LEU A 221 11.67 -14.39 -6.30
CA LEU A 221 13.07 -14.84 -6.20
C LEU A 221 13.30 -15.74 -4.96
N SER A 222 12.71 -15.34 -3.82
CA SER A 222 12.79 -16.12 -2.59
C SER A 222 12.08 -17.47 -2.72
N GLU A 223 10.93 -17.51 -3.38
CA GLU A 223 10.20 -18.74 -3.65
C GLU A 223 10.95 -19.67 -4.61
N ASP A 224 11.56 -19.14 -5.67
CA ASP A 224 12.36 -19.93 -6.61
C ASP A 224 13.55 -20.58 -5.91
N LYS A 225 14.32 -19.83 -5.13
CA LYS A 225 15.42 -20.35 -4.32
C LYS A 225 14.98 -21.44 -3.34
N ARG A 226 13.79 -21.34 -2.77
CA ARG A 226 13.24 -22.36 -1.86
C ARG A 226 12.80 -23.64 -2.58
N ILE A 227 12.24 -23.51 -3.79
CA ILE A 227 11.69 -24.66 -4.55
C ILE A 227 12.78 -25.35 -5.36
N CYS A 228 13.71 -24.61 -5.94
CA CYS A 228 14.77 -25.09 -6.84
C CYS A 228 16.13 -24.54 -6.40
N PRO A 229 16.66 -24.91 -5.21
CA PRO A 229 17.89 -24.31 -4.69
C PRO A 229 19.13 -24.62 -5.54
N ASP A 230 19.12 -25.76 -6.24
CA ASP A 230 20.25 -26.27 -7.03
C ASP A 230 20.07 -26.09 -8.55
N ASP A 231 19.05 -25.37 -9.00
CA ASP A 231 18.84 -25.13 -10.43
C ASP A 231 19.90 -24.15 -10.94
N PRO A 232 20.82 -24.58 -11.82
CA PRO A 232 21.92 -23.75 -12.33
C PRO A 232 21.50 -22.75 -13.42
N GLY A 233 20.24 -22.73 -13.79
CA GLY A 233 19.73 -21.83 -14.83
C GLY A 233 19.70 -20.38 -14.41
N ASP A 234 20.10 -19.48 -15.31
CA ASP A 234 20.08 -18.03 -15.06
C ASP A 234 18.68 -17.44 -14.90
N PHE A 235 17.65 -18.15 -15.34
CA PHE A 235 16.27 -17.68 -15.36
C PHE A 235 15.30 -18.69 -14.73
N PHE A 236 14.30 -18.18 -14.02
CA PHE A 236 13.14 -18.97 -13.60
C PHE A 236 11.84 -18.43 -14.22
N TYR A 237 10.86 -19.31 -14.38
CA TYR A 237 9.56 -18.94 -14.91
C TYR A 237 8.53 -18.78 -13.80
N SER A 238 8.00 -17.57 -13.65
CA SER A 238 6.88 -17.31 -12.76
C SER A 238 5.54 -17.64 -13.43
N LYS A 239 4.83 -18.65 -12.93
CA LYS A 239 3.47 -18.98 -13.38
C LYS A 239 2.46 -17.86 -13.07
N ILE A 240 2.68 -17.11 -11.99
CA ILE A 240 1.80 -16.01 -11.57
C ILE A 240 1.94 -14.84 -12.54
N LYS A 241 3.17 -14.46 -12.88
CA LYS A 241 3.46 -13.33 -13.78
C LYS A 241 3.56 -13.74 -15.26
N GLN A 242 3.46 -15.03 -15.56
CA GLN A 242 3.54 -15.62 -16.92
C GLN A 242 4.77 -15.17 -17.74
N ARG A 243 5.92 -14.97 -17.05
CA ARG A 243 7.18 -14.55 -17.67
C ARG A 243 8.39 -15.10 -16.93
N LYS A 244 9.55 -15.03 -17.61
CA LYS A 244 10.84 -15.39 -17.02
C LYS A 244 11.46 -14.20 -16.29
N PHE A 245 12.12 -14.50 -15.19
CA PHE A 245 12.92 -13.55 -14.42
C PHE A 245 14.35 -14.06 -14.31
N LEU A 246 15.32 -13.14 -14.31
CA LEU A 246 16.73 -13.43 -14.06
C LEU A 246 16.92 -13.74 -12.57
N ARG A 247 17.61 -14.84 -12.26
CA ARG A 247 18.13 -15.11 -10.92
C ARG A 247 19.32 -14.19 -10.67
N LYS A 248 19.27 -13.46 -9.58
CA LYS A 248 20.44 -12.73 -9.07
C LYS A 248 21.04 -13.53 -7.93
N GLU A 249 22.38 -13.69 -7.95
CA GLU A 249 23.13 -14.28 -6.85
C GLU A 249 23.00 -13.48 -5.54
#